data_205e675d5eb2f7ec63aab578ef02c4aa
#
_entry.id   205e675d5eb2f7ec63aab578ef02c4aa
#
_cell.length_a   1.000
_cell.length_b   1.000
_cell.length_c   1.000
_cell.angle_alpha   90.00
_cell.angle_beta   90.00
_cell.angle_gamma   90.00
#
_symmetry.space_group_name_H-M   'P 1'
#
loop_
_entity.id
_entity.type
_entity.pdbx_description
1 polymer ?
#
loop_
_entity_poly.entity_id
_entity_poly.type
_entity_poly.pdbx_seq_one_letter_code
_entity_poly.pdbx_strand_id
1 'polypeptide(L)'
;MFDVIIPIYRISKSFLTRCLESVFDQTLDDYTVYVCDGTPVEHQDYDAQALVESYGFNYFRQDPAHPLVSGARNQAVALGSNPFLAFLDGDDWWYDGYLREVKEEIDNSLQKVAIWSCPLDCHVPVQSQFSGEPFMVKGLYGYWENDMPFMENYPDYAYYYLFGHPPAPTGTIIRREAFESVGGYDERMAMAEDTELLLRIIGDPRTTPIEERRHYRVLDMIVGFHYIGEENTCSGGIQTGANELATEQGKELNEVLESNMDLFYEKHPKPTVEDLPNGVSATLPDFAETLKGVMRNTPMNSLNI
;
A
#
# COMPACT_ATOMS: atom_id res chain seq x y z
N MET A 1 -13.86 15.22 3.91
CA MET A 1 -14.07 14.41 2.69
C MET A 1 -13.27 13.12 2.72
N PHE A 2 -12.08 13.09 3.34
CA PHE A 2 -11.20 11.92 3.44
C PHE A 2 -11.09 11.40 4.87
N ASP A 3 -11.07 10.08 5.04
CA ASP A 3 -10.50 9.46 6.21
C ASP A 3 -9.07 9.04 5.88
N VAL A 4 -8.10 9.62 6.58
CA VAL A 4 -6.67 9.31 6.44
C VAL A 4 -6.34 8.17 7.39
N ILE A 5 -5.86 7.05 6.86
CA ILE A 5 -5.65 5.79 7.56
C ILE A 5 -4.15 5.53 7.70
N ILE A 6 -3.64 5.58 8.93
CA ILE A 6 -2.20 5.45 9.22
C ILE A 6 -1.98 4.27 10.16
N PRO A 7 -1.61 3.09 9.65
CA PRO A 7 -1.15 1.99 10.48
C PRO A 7 0.28 2.25 10.94
N ILE A 8 0.59 1.97 12.20
CA ILE A 8 1.96 2.05 12.73
C ILE A 8 2.31 0.79 13.53
N TYR A 9 3.58 0.38 13.41
CA TYR A 9 4.13 -0.76 14.13
C TYR A 9 5.62 -0.58 14.35
N ARG A 10 6.09 -0.47 15.60
CA ARG A 10 7.50 -0.30 15.97
C ARG A 10 8.22 0.81 15.18
N ILE A 11 7.51 1.87 14.87
CA ILE A 11 8.05 2.98 14.10
C ILE A 11 8.86 3.93 14.99
N SER A 12 9.96 4.49 14.46
CA SER A 12 10.71 5.50 15.17
C SER A 12 9.93 6.81 15.29
N LYS A 13 10.16 7.55 16.40
CA LYS A 13 9.51 8.84 16.61
C LYS A 13 9.72 9.83 15.46
N SER A 14 10.92 9.81 14.85
CA SER A 14 11.25 10.74 13.76
C SER A 14 10.45 10.47 12.49
N PHE A 15 10.21 9.22 12.14
CA PHE A 15 9.37 8.86 11.00
C PHE A 15 7.92 9.22 11.27
N LEU A 16 7.35 8.79 12.42
CA LEU A 16 5.98 9.13 12.74
C LEU A 16 5.77 10.65 12.79
N THR A 17 6.70 11.43 13.38
CA THR A 17 6.61 12.89 13.37
C THR A 17 6.52 13.42 11.95
N ARG A 18 7.40 12.99 11.03
CA ARG A 18 7.39 13.44 9.63
C ARG A 18 6.08 13.05 8.93
N CYS A 19 5.61 11.83 9.13
CA CYS A 19 4.33 11.37 8.60
C CYS A 19 3.18 12.29 9.05
N LEU A 20 3.05 12.54 10.35
CA LEU A 20 2.00 13.39 10.92
C LEU A 20 2.10 14.85 10.48
N GLU A 21 3.32 15.43 10.44
CA GLU A 21 3.57 16.78 9.90
C GLU A 21 3.08 16.88 8.46
N SER A 22 3.37 15.90 7.61
CA SER A 22 2.97 15.91 6.21
C SER A 22 1.46 15.88 6.00
N VAL A 23 0.71 15.31 6.93
CA VAL A 23 -0.77 15.35 6.92
C VAL A 23 -1.28 16.67 7.49
N PHE A 24 -0.67 17.15 8.57
CA PHE A 24 -1.06 18.41 9.22
C PHE A 24 -0.87 19.64 8.30
N ASP A 25 0.17 19.61 7.46
CA ASP A 25 0.51 20.68 6.53
C ASP A 25 -0.28 20.61 5.21
N GLN A 26 -1.22 19.65 5.06
CA GLN A 26 -2.07 19.61 3.87
C GLN A 26 -2.94 20.87 3.75
N THR A 27 -3.10 21.33 2.50
CA THR A 27 -3.85 22.56 2.18
C THR A 27 -5.37 22.36 2.06
N LEU A 28 -5.87 21.20 2.42
CA LEU A 28 -7.30 20.84 2.49
C LEU A 28 -7.66 20.55 3.95
N ASP A 29 -8.72 21.16 4.46
CA ASP A 29 -9.18 20.95 5.86
C ASP A 29 -10.24 19.85 6.02
N ASP A 30 -10.76 19.30 4.92
CA ASP A 30 -11.86 18.33 4.94
C ASP A 30 -11.34 16.89 5.00
N TYR A 31 -10.65 16.55 6.08
CA TYR A 31 -10.20 15.19 6.39
C TYR A 31 -10.24 14.88 7.88
N THR A 32 -10.25 13.59 8.20
CA THR A 32 -10.12 13.07 9.56
C THR A 32 -9.03 12.01 9.58
N VAL A 33 -8.13 12.06 10.57
CA VAL A 33 -6.98 11.15 10.66
C VAL A 33 -7.21 10.09 11.73
N TYR A 34 -6.91 8.84 11.40
CA TYR A 34 -6.98 7.69 12.29
C TYR A 34 -5.65 6.95 12.28
N VAL A 35 -4.93 6.99 13.41
CA VAL A 35 -3.66 6.27 13.60
C VAL A 35 -3.92 5.02 14.42
N CYS A 36 -3.69 3.86 13.83
CA CYS A 36 -3.82 2.55 14.47
C CYS A 36 -2.44 2.00 14.84
N ASP A 37 -2.17 1.85 16.14
CA ASP A 37 -0.88 1.40 16.63
C ASP A 37 -0.92 -0.07 17.08
N GLY A 38 -0.27 -0.94 16.29
CA GLY A 38 -0.06 -2.35 16.59
C GLY A 38 1.20 -2.64 17.42
N THR A 39 2.01 -1.63 17.79
CA THR A 39 3.26 -1.83 18.51
C THR A 39 3.02 -2.46 19.89
N PRO A 40 3.59 -3.63 20.22
CA PRO A 40 3.50 -4.19 21.57
C PRO A 40 3.99 -3.20 22.63
N VAL A 41 3.35 -3.20 23.81
CA VAL A 41 3.65 -2.22 24.88
C VAL A 41 5.12 -2.25 25.30
N GLU A 42 5.74 -3.43 25.31
CA GLU A 42 7.15 -3.64 25.66
C GLU A 42 8.14 -3.09 24.63
N HIS A 43 7.66 -2.70 23.46
CA HIS A 43 8.46 -2.13 22.36
C HIS A 43 8.14 -0.65 22.10
N GLN A 44 7.40 -0.01 22.99
CA GLN A 44 7.11 1.42 22.88
C GLN A 44 8.24 2.26 23.47
N ASP A 45 9.10 2.80 22.61
CA ASP A 45 10.24 3.63 23.01
C ASP A 45 9.85 5.08 23.30
N TYR A 46 8.63 5.49 22.94
CA TYR A 46 8.09 6.84 23.15
C TYR A 46 6.55 6.80 23.24
N ASP A 47 5.96 7.86 23.72
CA ASP A 47 4.49 8.02 23.79
C ASP A 47 3.93 8.42 22.41
N ALA A 48 3.58 7.43 21.60
CA ALA A 48 3.01 7.62 20.28
C ALA A 48 1.62 8.26 20.35
N GLN A 49 0.82 7.92 21.39
CA GLN A 49 -0.50 8.51 21.60
C GLN A 49 -0.40 10.01 21.82
N ALA A 50 0.42 10.46 22.78
CA ALA A 50 0.59 11.88 23.03
C ALA A 50 1.11 12.64 21.81
N LEU A 51 1.99 12.01 21.00
CA LEU A 51 2.47 12.62 19.76
C LEU A 51 1.33 12.80 18.73
N VAL A 52 0.54 11.76 18.46
CA VAL A 52 -0.58 11.81 17.50
C VAL A 52 -1.65 12.83 17.95
N GLU A 53 -2.04 12.78 19.22
CA GLU A 53 -3.05 13.70 19.78
C GLU A 53 -2.58 15.17 19.79
N SER A 54 -1.26 15.43 19.81
CA SER A 54 -0.72 16.80 19.74
C SER A 54 -0.99 17.49 18.40
N TYR A 55 -1.22 16.71 17.32
CA TYR A 55 -1.67 17.21 15.99
C TYR A 55 -3.21 17.28 15.89
N GLY A 56 -3.96 16.90 16.93
CA GLY A 56 -5.43 16.83 16.91
C GLY A 56 -5.97 15.60 16.16
N PHE A 57 -5.13 14.57 15.93
CA PHE A 57 -5.49 13.34 15.24
C PHE A 57 -5.98 12.26 16.21
N ASN A 58 -6.76 11.30 15.69
CA ASN A 58 -7.29 10.21 16.49
C ASN A 58 -6.26 9.08 16.58
N TYR A 59 -5.96 8.65 17.80
CA TYR A 59 -5.11 7.50 18.07
C TYR A 59 -5.90 6.39 18.75
N PHE A 60 -5.61 5.15 18.38
CA PHE A 60 -6.12 3.97 19.09
C PHE A 60 -5.15 2.79 18.95
N ARG A 61 -5.29 1.86 19.90
CA ARG A 61 -4.52 0.62 19.90
C ARG A 61 -5.20 -0.41 19.01
N GLN A 62 -4.40 -1.10 18.20
CA GLN A 62 -4.88 -2.24 17.40
C GLN A 62 -5.38 -3.35 18.33
N ASP A 63 -6.54 -3.91 18.01
CA ASP A 63 -7.04 -5.12 18.69
C ASP A 63 -6.14 -6.31 18.33
N PRO A 64 -5.54 -7.00 19.31
CA PRO A 64 -4.68 -8.15 19.05
C PRO A 64 -5.40 -9.34 18.38
N ALA A 65 -6.74 -9.38 18.40
CA ALA A 65 -7.51 -10.38 17.67
C ALA A 65 -7.41 -10.22 16.15
N HIS A 66 -6.99 -9.05 15.68
CA HIS A 66 -6.84 -8.68 14.28
C HIS A 66 -5.41 -8.18 14.01
N PRO A 67 -4.40 -9.04 14.13
CA PRO A 67 -3.01 -8.66 13.94
C PRO A 67 -2.75 -8.28 12.46
N LEU A 68 -1.54 -7.91 12.15
CA LEU A 68 -1.07 -7.47 10.85
C LEU A 68 -1.61 -6.09 10.43
N VAL A 69 -1.00 -5.55 9.39
CA VAL A 69 -1.34 -4.24 8.83
C VAL A 69 -2.75 -4.21 8.26
N SER A 70 -3.22 -5.33 7.70
CA SER A 70 -4.60 -5.49 7.19
C SER A 70 -5.64 -5.22 8.28
N GLY A 71 -5.45 -5.82 9.47
CA GLY A 71 -6.32 -5.62 10.63
C GLY A 71 -6.27 -4.17 11.13
N ALA A 72 -5.07 -3.57 11.21
CA ALA A 72 -4.93 -2.17 11.61
C ALA A 72 -5.69 -1.22 10.67
N ARG A 73 -5.54 -1.41 9.34
CA ARG A 73 -6.23 -0.59 8.34
C ARG A 73 -7.75 -0.79 8.39
N ASN A 74 -8.24 -2.03 8.51
CA ASN A 74 -9.68 -2.31 8.64
C ASN A 74 -10.29 -1.66 9.88
N GLN A 75 -9.63 -1.77 11.03
CA GLN A 75 -10.10 -1.15 12.28
C GLN A 75 -10.13 0.38 12.17
N ALA A 76 -9.11 1.00 11.57
CA ALA A 76 -9.08 2.44 11.34
C ALA A 76 -10.21 2.90 10.42
N VAL A 77 -10.46 2.18 9.32
CA VAL A 77 -11.57 2.47 8.40
C VAL A 77 -12.92 2.38 9.10
N ALA A 78 -13.10 1.41 10.00
CA ALA A 78 -14.36 1.22 10.74
C ALA A 78 -14.72 2.36 11.70
N LEU A 79 -13.76 3.19 12.10
CA LEU A 79 -13.99 4.36 12.96
C LEU A 79 -14.46 5.59 12.17
N GLY A 80 -14.19 5.65 10.89
CA GLY A 80 -14.51 6.79 10.04
C GLY A 80 -15.81 6.63 9.25
N SER A 81 -16.21 7.71 8.57
CA SER A 81 -17.41 7.73 7.75
C SER A 81 -17.30 8.58 6.48
N ASN A 82 -16.14 9.16 6.23
CA ASN A 82 -15.92 9.96 5.04
C ASN A 82 -15.96 9.09 3.77
N PRO A 83 -16.41 9.64 2.63
CA PRO A 83 -16.63 8.86 1.40
C PRO A 83 -15.36 8.33 0.73
N PHE A 84 -14.19 8.86 1.08
CA PHE A 84 -12.92 8.43 0.52
C PHE A 84 -11.92 8.06 1.60
N LEU A 85 -11.19 6.98 1.35
CA LEU A 85 -10.13 6.45 2.20
C LEU A 85 -8.78 6.81 1.59
N ALA A 86 -7.95 7.50 2.34
CA ALA A 86 -6.59 7.85 1.96
C ALA A 86 -5.62 7.08 2.85
N PHE A 87 -4.84 6.18 2.27
CA PHE A 87 -3.89 5.37 3.03
C PHE A 87 -2.51 6.03 3.04
N LEU A 88 -1.86 6.02 4.21
CA LEU A 88 -0.51 6.54 4.40
C LEU A 88 0.23 5.64 5.39
N ASP A 89 1.31 5.02 4.95
CA ASP A 89 2.15 4.24 5.85
C ASP A 89 2.96 5.16 6.77
N GLY A 90 3.14 4.75 8.03
CA GLY A 90 3.69 5.63 9.07
C GLY A 90 5.16 6.05 8.86
N ASP A 91 5.90 5.38 7.99
CA ASP A 91 7.29 5.67 7.59
C ASP A 91 7.39 6.50 6.30
N ASP A 92 6.25 6.78 5.67
CA ASP A 92 6.12 7.60 4.48
C ASP A 92 5.62 9.02 4.81
N TRP A 93 5.60 9.91 3.81
CA TRP A 93 5.04 11.25 3.93
C TRP A 93 4.54 11.80 2.60
N TRP A 94 3.51 12.64 2.68
CA TRP A 94 2.95 13.33 1.54
C TRP A 94 3.62 14.70 1.29
N TYR A 95 3.58 15.15 0.04
CA TYR A 95 3.91 16.53 -0.31
C TYR A 95 2.70 17.45 -0.10
N ASP A 96 2.96 18.73 0.06
CA ASP A 96 1.92 19.73 0.27
C ASP A 96 0.91 19.73 -0.90
N GLY A 97 -0.36 19.83 -0.55
CA GLY A 97 -1.43 19.94 -1.55
C GLY A 97 -1.97 18.62 -2.12
N TYR A 98 -1.40 17.48 -1.77
CA TYR A 98 -1.84 16.17 -2.29
C TYR A 98 -3.35 15.96 -2.18
N LEU A 99 -3.92 16.09 -0.98
CA LEU A 99 -5.36 15.85 -0.77
C LEU A 99 -6.24 16.81 -1.56
N ARG A 100 -5.81 18.05 -1.77
CA ARG A 100 -6.54 19.02 -2.58
C ARG A 100 -6.52 18.64 -4.07
N GLU A 101 -5.35 18.29 -4.60
CA GLU A 101 -5.18 17.95 -6.01
C GLU A 101 -5.96 16.65 -6.35
N VAL A 102 -5.89 15.65 -5.48
CA VAL A 102 -6.67 14.42 -5.65
C VAL A 102 -8.17 14.70 -5.54
N LYS A 103 -8.59 15.60 -4.65
CA LYS A 103 -10.00 16.02 -4.58
C LYS A 103 -10.49 16.60 -5.90
N GLU A 104 -9.70 17.49 -6.53
CA GLU A 104 -10.03 18.06 -7.83
C GLU A 104 -10.17 16.97 -8.91
N GLU A 105 -9.30 15.97 -8.89
CA GLU A 105 -9.37 14.81 -9.80
C GLU A 105 -10.60 13.94 -9.54
N ILE A 106 -10.95 13.71 -8.29
CA ILE A 106 -12.15 12.96 -7.90
C ILE A 106 -13.42 13.67 -8.37
N ASP A 107 -13.50 14.99 -8.16
CA ASP A 107 -14.67 15.79 -8.55
C ASP A 107 -14.88 15.80 -10.08
N ASN A 108 -13.80 15.64 -10.86
CA ASN A 108 -13.83 15.56 -12.32
C ASN A 108 -13.94 14.13 -12.86
N SER A 109 -13.85 13.12 -12.00
CA SER A 109 -13.83 11.71 -12.41
C SER A 109 -15.23 11.16 -12.65
N LEU A 110 -15.30 10.11 -13.49
CA LEU A 110 -16.52 9.34 -13.66
C LEU A 110 -16.89 8.62 -12.35
N GLN A 111 -18.19 8.48 -12.09
CA GLN A 111 -18.67 7.82 -10.87
C GLN A 111 -18.17 6.37 -10.70
N LYS A 112 -17.85 5.69 -11.78
CA LYS A 112 -17.30 4.32 -11.77
C LYS A 112 -15.86 4.22 -11.28
N VAL A 113 -15.10 5.34 -11.22
CA VAL A 113 -13.74 5.31 -10.69
C VAL A 113 -13.81 5.08 -9.19
N ALA A 114 -13.23 3.98 -8.76
CA ALA A 114 -13.24 3.54 -7.36
C ALA A 114 -11.87 3.68 -6.68
N ILE A 115 -10.80 3.72 -7.46
CA ILE A 115 -9.43 3.79 -6.98
C ILE A 115 -8.67 4.83 -7.78
N TRP A 116 -7.92 5.67 -7.07
CA TRP A 116 -6.92 6.59 -7.63
C TRP A 116 -5.58 6.25 -7.01
N SER A 117 -4.54 6.18 -7.82
CA SER A 117 -3.17 6.06 -7.31
C SER A 117 -2.25 7.10 -7.94
N CYS A 118 -1.25 7.44 -7.19
CA CYS A 118 -0.23 8.42 -7.57
C CYS A 118 1.15 7.82 -7.38
N PRO A 119 2.12 8.15 -8.25
CA PRO A 119 3.51 7.79 -8.02
C PRO A 119 4.10 8.50 -6.81
N LEU A 120 5.08 7.86 -6.21
CA LEU A 120 5.82 8.36 -5.06
C LEU A 120 7.30 8.48 -5.42
N ASP A 121 7.96 9.54 -4.97
CA ASP A 121 9.41 9.59 -4.93
C ASP A 121 9.92 8.47 -3.98
N CYS A 122 11.01 7.84 -4.34
CA CYS A 122 11.69 6.89 -3.46
C CYS A 122 13.20 6.97 -3.64
N HIS A 123 13.94 6.53 -2.61
CA HIS A 123 15.37 6.30 -2.71
C HIS A 123 15.65 4.81 -2.57
N VAL A 124 16.21 4.20 -3.61
CA VAL A 124 16.54 2.79 -3.62
C VAL A 124 18.03 2.61 -3.34
N PRO A 125 18.42 1.84 -2.33
CA PRO A 125 19.82 1.50 -2.13
C PRO A 125 20.29 0.56 -3.26
N VAL A 126 21.30 0.99 -4.00
CA VAL A 126 21.91 0.21 -5.09
C VAL A 126 23.36 -0.06 -4.74
N GLN A 127 23.77 -1.31 -4.88
CA GLN A 127 25.15 -1.68 -4.65
C GLN A 127 26.00 -1.35 -5.87
N SER A 128 27.06 -0.56 -5.69
CA SER A 128 27.99 -0.23 -6.77
C SER A 128 28.72 -1.49 -7.25
N GLN A 129 28.61 -1.78 -8.54
CA GLN A 129 29.37 -2.89 -9.17
C GLN A 129 30.89 -2.62 -9.21
N PHE A 130 31.31 -1.36 -9.00
CA PHE A 130 32.72 -0.94 -9.08
C PHE A 130 33.39 -0.86 -7.71
N SER A 131 32.71 -0.33 -6.69
CA SER A 131 33.27 -0.12 -5.35
C SER A 131 32.78 -1.13 -4.31
N GLY A 132 31.65 -1.81 -4.59
CA GLY A 132 30.94 -2.63 -3.60
C GLY A 132 30.21 -1.82 -2.54
N GLU A 133 30.36 -0.48 -2.53
CA GLU A 133 29.69 0.40 -1.56
C GLU A 133 28.26 0.71 -2.01
N PRO A 134 27.29 0.73 -1.09
CA PRO A 134 25.93 1.13 -1.41
C PRO A 134 25.84 2.63 -1.68
N PHE A 135 25.01 3.01 -2.65
CA PHE A 135 24.63 4.40 -2.90
C PHE A 135 23.12 4.48 -3.17
N MET A 136 22.54 5.62 -2.85
CA MET A 136 21.12 5.83 -3.02
C MET A 136 20.82 6.36 -4.42
N VAL A 137 19.86 5.74 -5.09
CA VAL A 137 19.34 6.19 -6.39
C VAL A 137 17.92 6.71 -6.17
N LYS A 138 17.67 7.95 -6.62
CA LYS A 138 16.32 8.48 -6.68
C LYS A 138 15.54 7.74 -7.77
N GLY A 139 14.34 7.28 -7.44
CA GLY A 139 13.42 6.61 -8.34
C GLY A 139 11.98 7.06 -8.11
N LEU A 140 11.10 6.53 -8.91
CA LEU A 140 9.65 6.65 -8.73
C LEU A 140 9.08 5.27 -8.42
N TYR A 141 8.25 5.20 -7.38
CA TYR A 141 7.50 4.00 -7.04
C TYR A 141 6.06 4.11 -7.56
N GLY A 142 5.56 3.04 -8.16
CA GLY A 142 4.19 2.99 -8.65
C GLY A 142 3.93 3.78 -9.94
N TYR A 143 4.98 4.14 -10.70
CA TYR A 143 4.87 4.89 -11.94
C TYR A 143 5.48 4.14 -13.14
N TRP A 144 4.67 4.04 -14.21
CA TRP A 144 5.08 3.43 -15.47
C TRP A 144 4.55 4.29 -16.63
N GLU A 145 5.40 5.20 -17.08
CA GLU A 145 5.09 6.28 -18.03
C GLU A 145 4.43 5.81 -19.34
N ASN A 146 4.73 4.60 -19.78
CA ASN A 146 4.25 4.10 -21.06
C ASN A 146 2.84 3.46 -21.02
N ASP A 147 2.30 3.20 -19.82
CA ASP A 147 1.07 2.42 -19.65
C ASP A 147 -0.17 3.28 -19.30
N MET A 148 0.04 4.55 -18.92
CA MET A 148 -1.03 5.46 -18.48
C MET A 148 -2.16 5.67 -19.51
N PRO A 149 -1.88 5.90 -20.79
CA PRO A 149 -2.93 6.06 -21.80
C PRO A 149 -3.75 4.80 -22.06
N PHE A 150 -3.20 3.63 -21.74
CA PHE A 150 -3.87 2.36 -21.94
C PHE A 150 -4.99 2.11 -20.94
N MET A 151 -4.80 2.49 -19.68
CA MET A 151 -5.77 2.20 -18.61
C MET A 151 -7.07 2.97 -18.74
N GLU A 152 -7.03 4.21 -19.27
CA GLU A 152 -8.24 5.01 -19.52
C GLU A 152 -9.08 4.43 -20.67
N ASN A 153 -8.41 3.88 -21.69
CA ASN A 153 -9.06 3.34 -22.88
C ASN A 153 -9.43 1.86 -22.78
N TYR A 154 -8.78 1.14 -21.85
CA TYR A 154 -8.97 -0.30 -21.65
C TYR A 154 -9.15 -0.61 -20.15
N PRO A 155 -10.34 -0.38 -19.58
CA PRO A 155 -10.60 -0.64 -18.16
C PRO A 155 -10.31 -2.08 -17.75
N ASP A 156 -10.37 -3.02 -18.68
CA ASP A 156 -10.01 -4.43 -18.46
C ASP A 156 -8.50 -4.62 -18.20
N TYR A 157 -7.67 -3.69 -18.70
CA TYR A 157 -6.22 -3.75 -18.53
C TYR A 157 -5.78 -3.43 -17.10
N ALA A 158 -6.55 -2.64 -16.37
CA ALA A 158 -6.22 -2.25 -15.00
C ALA A 158 -6.01 -3.47 -14.07
N TYR A 159 -6.82 -4.51 -14.23
CA TYR A 159 -6.67 -5.74 -13.47
C TYR A 159 -5.30 -6.42 -13.73
N TYR A 160 -4.93 -6.54 -15.00
CA TYR A 160 -3.66 -7.16 -15.40
C TYR A 160 -2.45 -6.29 -15.06
N TYR A 161 -2.62 -4.97 -15.14
CA TYR A 161 -1.60 -4.00 -14.75
C TYR A 161 -1.22 -4.16 -13.28
N LEU A 162 -2.19 -4.25 -12.39
CA LEU A 162 -1.97 -4.40 -10.95
C LEU A 162 -1.21 -5.68 -10.57
N PHE A 163 -1.29 -6.72 -11.39
CA PHE A 163 -0.48 -7.93 -11.18
C PHE A 163 1.02 -7.67 -11.29
N GLY A 164 1.44 -6.71 -12.07
CA GLY A 164 2.85 -6.40 -12.29
C GLY A 164 3.34 -5.10 -11.64
N HIS A 165 2.41 -4.19 -11.35
CA HIS A 165 2.68 -2.81 -10.98
C HIS A 165 1.77 -2.34 -9.85
N PRO A 166 1.83 -2.97 -8.65
CA PRO A 166 1.00 -2.55 -7.55
C PRO A 166 1.42 -1.16 -7.06
N PRO A 167 0.46 -0.24 -6.84
CA PRO A 167 0.75 1.04 -6.20
C PRO A 167 1.04 0.84 -4.72
N ALA A 168 1.81 1.74 -4.12
CA ALA A 168 1.92 1.79 -2.67
C ALA A 168 0.61 2.27 -2.03
N PRO A 169 0.24 1.79 -0.84
CA PRO A 169 -0.89 2.33 -0.09
C PRO A 169 -0.80 3.85 0.08
N THR A 170 0.38 4.38 0.39
CA THR A 170 0.66 5.82 0.62
C THR A 170 0.18 6.75 -0.50
N GLY A 171 0.21 6.29 -1.74
CA GLY A 171 -0.29 7.05 -2.90
C GLY A 171 -1.70 6.66 -3.34
N THR A 172 -2.44 5.88 -2.55
CA THR A 172 -3.69 5.28 -2.98
C THR A 172 -4.89 5.85 -2.23
N ILE A 173 -5.89 6.29 -3.02
CA ILE A 173 -7.21 6.70 -2.53
C ILE A 173 -8.24 5.68 -3.00
N ILE A 174 -9.12 5.25 -2.10
CA ILE A 174 -10.18 4.29 -2.41
C ILE A 174 -11.54 4.90 -2.01
N ARG A 175 -12.54 4.76 -2.89
CA ARG A 175 -13.92 5.08 -2.54
C ARG A 175 -14.41 4.12 -1.46
N ARG A 176 -14.89 4.65 -0.32
CA ARG A 176 -15.34 3.85 0.84
C ARG A 176 -16.33 2.76 0.45
N GLU A 177 -17.37 3.11 -0.32
CA GLU A 177 -18.37 2.13 -0.75
C GLU A 177 -17.76 0.96 -1.54
N ALA A 178 -16.69 1.20 -2.29
CA ALA A 178 -15.99 0.17 -3.03
C ALA A 178 -15.19 -0.75 -2.09
N PHE A 179 -14.51 -0.17 -1.11
CA PHE A 179 -13.80 -0.90 -0.06
C PHE A 179 -14.75 -1.80 0.75
N GLU A 180 -15.85 -1.23 1.23
CA GLU A 180 -16.85 -1.94 2.04
C GLU A 180 -17.57 -3.05 1.26
N SER A 181 -17.83 -2.83 -0.04
CA SER A 181 -18.53 -3.82 -0.88
C SER A 181 -17.77 -5.12 -1.05
N VAL A 182 -16.45 -5.10 -0.89
CA VAL A 182 -15.57 -6.28 -0.95
C VAL A 182 -15.15 -6.79 0.43
N GLY A 183 -15.61 -6.14 1.52
CA GLY A 183 -15.33 -6.53 2.90
C GLY A 183 -13.97 -6.09 3.44
N GLY A 184 -13.34 -5.07 2.81
CA GLY A 184 -12.06 -4.54 3.26
C GLY A 184 -10.86 -5.43 2.94
N TYR A 185 -9.76 -5.23 3.66
CA TYR A 185 -8.55 -6.07 3.56
C TYR A 185 -8.81 -7.50 4.06
N ASP A 186 -8.19 -8.48 3.42
CA ASP A 186 -8.16 -9.86 3.92
C ASP A 186 -7.10 -9.99 5.04
N GLU A 187 -7.56 -10.10 6.27
CA GLU A 187 -6.71 -10.14 7.46
C GLU A 187 -5.89 -11.43 7.61
N ARG A 188 -6.07 -12.39 6.72
CA ARG A 188 -5.23 -13.60 6.66
C ARG A 188 -3.92 -13.35 5.90
N MET A 189 -3.82 -12.23 5.19
CA MET A 189 -2.66 -11.92 4.35
C MET A 189 -1.66 -11.06 5.12
N ALA A 190 -0.42 -11.53 5.19
CA ALA A 190 0.72 -10.82 5.76
C ALA A 190 1.51 -10.01 4.71
N MET A 191 1.23 -10.21 3.42
CA MET A 191 1.85 -9.49 2.31
C MET A 191 0.93 -9.49 1.09
N ALA A 192 1.14 -8.52 0.20
CA ALA A 192 0.35 -8.30 -1.01
C ALA A 192 -1.16 -8.08 -0.74
N GLU A 193 -1.52 -7.75 0.49
CA GLU A 193 -2.88 -7.48 0.94
C GLU A 193 -3.49 -6.26 0.23
N ASP A 194 -2.64 -5.28 -0.09
CA ASP A 194 -2.98 -4.08 -0.85
C ASP A 194 -3.37 -4.41 -2.30
N THR A 195 -2.52 -5.13 -3.00
CA THR A 195 -2.78 -5.59 -4.37
C THR A 195 -4.02 -6.47 -4.43
N GLU A 196 -4.16 -7.41 -3.50
CA GLU A 196 -5.30 -8.31 -3.39
C GLU A 196 -6.63 -7.52 -3.24
N LEU A 197 -6.64 -6.52 -2.36
CA LEU A 197 -7.80 -5.65 -2.17
C LEU A 197 -8.15 -4.90 -3.46
N LEU A 198 -7.18 -4.30 -4.13
CA LEU A 198 -7.40 -3.52 -5.35
C LEU A 198 -7.96 -4.41 -6.47
N LEU A 199 -7.45 -5.64 -6.63
CA LEU A 199 -7.94 -6.60 -7.61
C LEU A 199 -9.40 -7.00 -7.33
N ARG A 200 -9.78 -7.21 -6.05
CA ARG A 200 -11.20 -7.47 -5.69
C ARG A 200 -12.10 -6.29 -5.97
N ILE A 201 -11.65 -5.07 -5.71
CA ILE A 201 -12.44 -3.86 -5.98
C ILE A 201 -12.68 -3.68 -7.48
N ILE A 202 -11.65 -3.86 -8.31
CA ILE A 202 -11.77 -3.69 -9.77
C ILE A 202 -12.62 -4.81 -10.38
N GLY A 203 -12.45 -6.03 -9.92
CA GLY A 203 -13.10 -7.23 -10.44
C GLY A 203 -12.31 -7.86 -11.59
N ASP A 204 -12.16 -9.16 -11.51
CA ASP A 204 -11.48 -9.98 -12.55
C ASP A 204 -12.26 -9.94 -13.86
N PRO A 205 -11.69 -9.47 -14.98
CA PRO A 205 -12.38 -9.40 -16.26
C PRO A 205 -12.79 -10.75 -16.83
N ARG A 206 -12.24 -11.86 -16.33
CA ARG A 206 -12.62 -13.23 -16.74
C ARG A 206 -13.91 -13.72 -16.08
N THR A 207 -14.26 -13.16 -14.92
CA THR A 207 -15.38 -13.64 -14.08
C THR A 207 -16.39 -12.57 -13.70
N THR A 208 -15.98 -11.30 -13.70
CA THR A 208 -16.84 -10.18 -13.30
C THR A 208 -17.49 -9.52 -14.53
N PRO A 209 -18.82 -9.42 -14.60
CA PRO A 209 -19.51 -8.71 -15.68
C PRO A 209 -19.02 -7.26 -15.81
N ILE A 210 -18.93 -6.75 -17.06
CA ILE A 210 -18.37 -5.41 -17.32
C ILE A 210 -19.12 -4.27 -16.63
N GLU A 211 -20.43 -4.44 -16.43
CA GLU A 211 -21.27 -3.47 -15.72
C GLU A 211 -21.00 -3.39 -14.22
N GLU A 212 -20.43 -4.46 -13.63
CA GLU A 212 -20.10 -4.56 -12.21
C GLU A 212 -18.65 -4.15 -11.93
N ARG A 213 -17.79 -4.05 -12.97
CA ARG A 213 -16.39 -3.68 -12.82
C ARG A 213 -16.25 -2.21 -12.48
N ARG A 214 -15.25 -1.92 -11.64
CA ARG A 214 -14.89 -0.55 -11.25
C ARG A 214 -13.63 -0.10 -11.96
N HIS A 215 -13.50 1.20 -12.10
CA HIS A 215 -12.36 1.79 -12.78
C HIS A 215 -11.26 2.14 -11.79
N TYR A 216 -10.03 1.99 -12.23
CA TYR A 216 -8.80 2.40 -11.59
C TYR A 216 -8.17 3.54 -12.40
N ARG A 217 -7.71 4.57 -11.73
CA ARG A 217 -7.06 5.72 -12.37
C ARG A 217 -5.70 5.97 -11.74
N VAL A 218 -4.68 6.05 -12.56
CA VAL A 218 -3.34 6.53 -12.16
C VAL A 218 -3.26 8.01 -12.50
N LEU A 219 -2.83 8.82 -11.54
CA LEU A 219 -2.66 10.26 -11.70
C LEU A 219 -1.20 10.58 -11.98
N ASP A 220 -0.94 11.47 -12.94
CA ASP A 220 0.41 11.91 -13.30
C ASP A 220 0.87 13.04 -12.36
N MET A 221 0.94 12.72 -11.07
CA MET A 221 1.43 13.63 -10.04
C MET A 221 2.23 12.86 -8.98
N ILE A 222 3.42 13.34 -8.64
CA ILE A 222 4.22 12.78 -7.54
C ILE A 222 3.72 13.40 -6.25
N VAL A 223 3.15 12.57 -5.36
CA VAL A 223 2.38 13.07 -4.22
C VAL A 223 3.04 12.90 -2.87
N GLY A 224 4.17 12.24 -2.82
CA GLY A 224 4.86 11.99 -1.57
C GLY A 224 6.13 11.20 -1.76
N PHE A 225 6.66 10.71 -0.66
CA PHE A 225 7.88 9.93 -0.60
C PHE A 225 7.62 8.59 0.06
N HIS A 226 8.04 7.52 -0.62
CA HIS A 226 8.04 6.17 -0.08
C HIS A 226 9.45 5.83 0.41
N TYR A 227 9.57 5.56 1.71
CA TYR A 227 10.84 5.24 2.32
C TYR A 227 11.21 3.76 2.12
N ILE A 228 12.35 3.51 1.49
CA ILE A 228 12.92 2.19 1.30
C ILE A 228 14.29 2.16 1.98
N GLY A 229 14.38 1.63 3.18
CA GLY A 229 15.64 1.60 3.94
C GLY A 229 15.65 0.58 5.07
N GLU A 230 16.76 0.50 5.81
CA GLU A 230 16.96 -0.51 6.87
C GLU A 230 15.98 -0.35 8.05
N GLU A 231 15.49 0.88 8.31
CA GLU A 231 14.51 1.17 9.34
C GLU A 231 13.05 1.10 8.81
N ASN A 232 12.87 0.64 7.58
CA ASN A 232 11.57 0.60 6.94
C ASN A 232 10.74 -0.54 7.52
N THR A 233 9.57 -0.17 8.09
CA THR A 233 8.59 -1.14 8.56
C THR A 233 7.94 -1.91 7.40
N CYS A 234 7.93 -1.41 6.16
CA CYS A 234 7.36 -2.14 5.02
C CYS A 234 8.28 -3.23 4.46
N SER A 235 9.56 -2.98 4.23
CA SER A 235 10.48 -4.05 3.86
C SER A 235 11.00 -4.83 5.08
N GLY A 236 11.22 -4.17 6.21
CA GLY A 236 11.49 -4.78 7.51
C GLY A 236 10.24 -5.22 8.24
N GLY A 237 9.09 -4.55 8.09
CA GLY A 237 7.83 -4.86 8.74
C GLY A 237 7.08 -6.04 8.12
N ILE A 238 7.17 -6.24 6.80
CA ILE A 238 6.73 -7.51 6.18
C ILE A 238 7.56 -8.65 6.75
N GLN A 239 8.88 -8.50 6.84
CA GLN A 239 9.74 -9.49 7.44
C GLN A 239 9.47 -9.64 8.95
N THR A 240 9.25 -8.54 9.68
CA THR A 240 9.00 -8.60 11.13
C THR A 240 7.62 -9.16 11.42
N GLY A 241 6.56 -8.68 10.77
CA GLY A 241 5.20 -9.20 10.95
C GLY A 241 5.06 -10.63 10.47
N ALA A 242 5.65 -10.97 9.31
CA ALA A 242 5.66 -12.35 8.81
C ALA A 242 6.55 -13.26 9.67
N ASN A 243 7.66 -12.78 10.24
CA ASN A 243 8.49 -13.52 11.20
C ASN A 243 7.75 -13.75 12.52
N GLU A 244 7.04 -12.76 13.04
CA GLU A 244 6.21 -12.93 14.24
C GLU A 244 5.10 -13.95 13.99
N LEU A 245 4.40 -13.83 12.87
CA LEU A 245 3.38 -14.78 12.47
C LEU A 245 3.97 -16.19 12.27
N ALA A 246 5.13 -16.31 11.64
CA ALA A 246 5.85 -17.56 11.49
C ALA A 246 6.22 -18.17 12.85
N THR A 247 6.71 -17.35 13.77
CA THR A 247 7.06 -17.75 15.14
C THR A 247 5.81 -18.21 15.91
N GLU A 248 4.71 -17.45 15.86
CA GLU A 248 3.45 -17.81 16.50
C GLU A 248 2.86 -19.11 15.95
N GLN A 249 3.01 -19.34 14.63
CA GLN A 249 2.51 -20.57 13.98
C GLN A 249 3.50 -21.73 14.06
N GLY A 250 4.72 -21.51 14.57
CA GLY A 250 5.79 -22.51 14.60
C GLY A 250 6.27 -22.90 13.19
N LYS A 251 6.22 -21.95 12.25
CA LYS A 251 6.62 -22.13 10.84
C LYS A 251 7.88 -21.34 10.52
N GLU A 252 8.56 -21.72 9.45
CA GLU A 252 9.62 -20.91 8.86
C GLU A 252 9.03 -19.73 8.08
N LEU A 253 9.75 -18.59 8.03
CA LEU A 253 9.30 -17.40 7.32
C LEU A 253 8.91 -17.69 5.86
N ASN A 254 9.71 -18.48 5.16
CA ASN A 254 9.42 -18.86 3.76
C ASN A 254 8.09 -19.60 3.61
N GLU A 255 7.73 -20.45 4.57
CA GLU A 255 6.44 -21.17 4.55
C GLU A 255 5.26 -20.22 4.71
N VAL A 256 5.41 -19.16 5.53
CA VAL A 256 4.38 -18.13 5.67
C VAL A 256 4.25 -17.32 4.39
N LEU A 257 5.36 -16.93 3.78
CA LEU A 257 5.36 -16.17 2.53
C LEU A 257 4.78 -16.99 1.36
N GLU A 258 5.17 -18.26 1.24
CA GLU A 258 4.61 -19.18 0.24
C GLU A 258 3.10 -19.39 0.45
N SER A 259 2.66 -19.61 1.68
CA SER A 259 1.24 -19.77 2.02
C SER A 259 0.41 -18.51 1.70
N ASN A 260 0.99 -17.32 1.87
CA ASN A 260 0.33 -16.07 1.48
C ASN A 260 0.23 -15.91 -0.04
N MET A 261 1.26 -16.30 -0.78
CA MET A 261 1.23 -16.28 -2.24
C MET A 261 0.26 -17.33 -2.80
N ASP A 262 0.18 -18.50 -2.18
CA ASP A 262 -0.80 -19.52 -2.54
C ASP A 262 -2.22 -18.99 -2.35
N LEU A 263 -2.51 -18.35 -1.21
CA LEU A 263 -3.80 -17.70 -0.93
C LEU A 263 -4.11 -16.59 -1.95
N PHE A 264 -3.11 -15.78 -2.32
CA PHE A 264 -3.26 -14.74 -3.34
C PHE A 264 -3.65 -15.35 -4.69
N TYR A 265 -2.91 -16.37 -5.17
CA TYR A 265 -3.20 -17.01 -6.46
C TYR A 265 -4.43 -17.89 -6.46
N GLU A 266 -4.88 -18.40 -5.30
CA GLU A 266 -6.19 -19.04 -5.17
C GLU A 266 -7.31 -18.05 -5.47
N LYS A 267 -7.21 -16.83 -4.97
CA LYS A 267 -8.20 -15.76 -5.16
C LYS A 267 -8.09 -15.11 -6.55
N HIS A 268 -6.86 -14.91 -7.02
CA HIS A 268 -6.53 -14.24 -8.27
C HIS A 268 -5.62 -15.12 -9.12
N PRO A 269 -6.18 -16.11 -9.85
CA PRO A 269 -5.38 -16.99 -10.71
C PRO A 269 -4.54 -16.18 -11.70
N LYS A 270 -3.26 -16.55 -11.83
CA LYS A 270 -2.30 -15.86 -12.68
C LYS A 270 -2.84 -15.69 -14.09
N PRO A 271 -2.89 -14.46 -14.63
CA PRO A 271 -3.32 -14.23 -16.00
C PRO A 271 -2.36 -14.90 -16.98
N THR A 272 -2.91 -15.33 -18.13
CA THR A 272 -2.14 -15.83 -19.27
C THR A 272 -2.13 -14.78 -20.38
N VAL A 273 -1.27 -14.95 -21.39
CA VAL A 273 -1.23 -14.05 -22.55
C VAL A 273 -2.58 -14.03 -23.29
N GLU A 274 -3.34 -15.13 -23.24
CA GLU A 274 -4.66 -15.27 -23.86
C GLU A 274 -5.74 -14.43 -23.15
N ASP A 275 -5.53 -14.13 -21.87
CA ASP A 275 -6.44 -13.31 -21.08
C ASP A 275 -6.31 -11.80 -21.37
N LEU A 276 -5.22 -11.39 -22.01
CA LEU A 276 -4.95 -9.98 -22.28
C LEU A 276 -5.87 -9.42 -23.37
N PRO A 277 -6.32 -8.15 -23.22
CA PRO A 277 -7.07 -7.48 -24.28
C PRO A 277 -6.31 -7.48 -25.61
N ASN A 278 -7.02 -7.68 -26.71
CA ASN A 278 -6.45 -7.69 -28.07
C ASN A 278 -5.64 -6.40 -28.34
N GLY A 279 -4.40 -6.55 -28.74
CA GLY A 279 -3.47 -5.43 -29.05
C GLY A 279 -2.50 -5.11 -27.93
N VAL A 280 -2.61 -5.73 -26.76
CA VAL A 280 -1.61 -5.63 -25.70
C VAL A 280 -0.55 -6.71 -25.94
N SER A 281 0.61 -6.30 -26.44
CA SER A 281 1.81 -7.15 -26.46
C SER A 281 2.49 -7.02 -25.11
N ALA A 282 2.23 -7.93 -24.18
CA ALA A 282 2.89 -7.87 -22.91
C ALA A 282 3.54 -9.18 -22.52
N THR A 283 4.77 -9.11 -22.13
CA THR A 283 5.28 -9.99 -21.08
C THR A 283 4.59 -9.56 -19.81
N LEU A 284 3.57 -10.30 -19.36
CA LEU A 284 3.02 -10.11 -18.04
C LEU A 284 4.16 -10.27 -17.02
N PRO A 285 4.46 -9.26 -16.22
CA PRO A 285 5.45 -9.42 -15.17
C PRO A 285 4.98 -10.55 -14.25
N ASP A 286 5.90 -11.40 -13.87
CA ASP A 286 5.61 -12.39 -12.83
C ASP A 286 5.56 -11.64 -11.50
N PHE A 287 4.37 -11.47 -10.94
CA PHE A 287 4.17 -10.78 -9.67
C PHE A 287 5.03 -11.42 -8.55
N ALA A 288 5.11 -12.75 -8.52
CA ALA A 288 5.98 -13.46 -7.60
C ALA A 288 7.47 -13.13 -7.86
N GLU A 289 7.90 -12.98 -9.10
CA GLU A 289 9.27 -12.56 -9.44
C GLU A 289 9.52 -11.08 -9.14
N THR A 290 8.52 -10.22 -9.31
CA THR A 290 8.59 -8.81 -8.91
C THR A 290 8.74 -8.70 -7.39
N LEU A 291 7.90 -9.38 -6.62
CA LEU A 291 8.02 -9.44 -5.15
C LEU A 291 9.36 -10.06 -4.73
N LYS A 292 9.79 -11.17 -5.34
CA LYS A 292 11.12 -11.75 -5.07
C LYS A 292 12.24 -10.80 -5.45
N GLY A 293 12.08 -10.00 -6.48
CA GLY A 293 13.04 -8.95 -6.88
C GLY A 293 13.15 -7.87 -5.81
N VAL A 294 12.05 -7.39 -5.27
CA VAL A 294 12.01 -6.45 -4.15
C VAL A 294 12.65 -7.08 -2.90
N MET A 295 12.33 -8.34 -2.60
CA MET A 295 12.87 -9.06 -1.44
C MET A 295 14.36 -9.42 -1.59
N ARG A 296 14.84 -9.77 -2.79
CA ARG A 296 16.26 -10.09 -3.04
C ARG A 296 17.19 -8.87 -3.03
N ASN A 297 16.64 -7.70 -3.36
CA ASN A 297 17.40 -6.43 -3.35
C ASN A 297 17.43 -5.77 -1.97
N THR A 298 16.66 -6.27 -1.01
CA THR A 298 16.82 -5.92 0.41
C THR A 298 18.02 -6.73 0.95
N PRO A 299 19.10 -6.09 1.40
CA PRO A 299 20.31 -6.82 1.83
C PRO A 299 19.97 -7.69 3.04
N MET A 300 19.91 -9.00 2.83
CA MET A 300 19.70 -9.99 3.91
C MET A 300 20.84 -10.04 4.93
N ASN A 301 21.90 -9.22 4.77
CA ASN A 301 23.09 -9.26 5.61
C ASN A 301 23.08 -8.28 6.79
N SER A 302 22.03 -7.51 7.00
CA SER A 302 21.89 -6.62 8.18
C SER A 302 21.14 -7.25 9.36
N LEU A 303 20.70 -8.50 9.25
CA LEU A 303 20.14 -9.27 10.35
C LEU A 303 21.24 -10.00 11.15
N ASN A 304 22.23 -9.27 11.64
CA ASN A 304 22.97 -9.68 12.82
C ASN A 304 22.31 -9.03 14.04
N ILE A 305 21.61 -9.87 14.77
CA ILE A 305 21.13 -9.64 16.12
C ILE A 305 22.24 -9.20 17.04
#